data_79f222140ecfa0c4f9caac2b76cccd02
#
_entry.id   79f222140ecfa0c4f9caac2b76cccd02
#
_cell.length_a   1.000
_cell.length_b   1.000
_cell.length_c   1.000
_cell.angle_alpha   90.00
_cell.angle_beta   90.00
_cell.angle_gamma   90.00
#
_symmetry.space_group_name_H-M   'P 1'
#
loop_
_entity.id
_entity.type
_entity.pdbx_description
1 polymer ?
#
loop_
_entity_poly.entity_id
_entity_poly.type
_entity_poly.pdbx_seq_one_letter_code
_entity_poly.pdbx_strand_id
1 'polypeptide(L)'
;MENKDSGKLGLVACIAILTGGCIGSAIFSLSGMTMYYAGPAAIITWIVAAIILGCYGVQVAELSVRYPHSGGVYVFPAKSLGKFWGYLAAWGYIISNFIAVAFSAIYVATYLGVGFEALSGLQIPLALASILFCVILNLRKITDAGKFNNILVGLLIITMLAFGIIALTHDNFNWGNYANFFDGGMGKTGWIQAIPNAMVAYGSVVAIAFMVGQVKDPNRTVPKSMAIALIIVVALYLLMIIGTMGHITTQFLVENPGMRFIPMFAAAWTSMTNVPWLSKLISISAFLALITTMLVVQNLNALTIQAMAEDGALPKAFAKTNKNGAPSVGIIVSAVIAAALSCQPSWTELLVNLGSIAAAFTIVIVCYSLIKSRQQIPYIEGNYKASRQQLPYIEGNYKAPGGNALSWITIIVIVASYIPAIFNGGAQMWIFTAIIYIVGILIYFLYSKKHLAE
;
A
#
# COMPACT_ATOMS: atom_id res chain seq x y z
N MET A 1 -19.26 32.68 13.37
CA MET A 1 -19.01 31.65 12.33
C MET A 1 -17.83 30.84 12.81
N GLU A 2 -18.07 29.70 13.41
CA GLU A 2 -17.00 28.74 13.76
C GLU A 2 -16.31 28.29 12.48
N ASN A 3 -15.00 28.39 12.46
CA ASN A 3 -14.18 28.03 11.30
C ASN A 3 -14.29 26.51 11.08
N LYS A 4 -15.23 26.06 10.25
CA LYS A 4 -15.51 24.64 9.90
C LYS A 4 -14.28 23.86 9.41
N ASP A 5 -13.17 24.54 9.17
CA ASP A 5 -11.90 24.00 8.65
C ASP A 5 -10.80 23.89 9.71
N SER A 6 -11.07 24.28 10.96
CA SER A 6 -10.09 24.13 12.04
C SER A 6 -9.93 22.65 12.38
N GLY A 7 -8.73 22.11 12.16
CA GLY A 7 -8.41 20.70 12.38
C GLY A 7 -8.43 19.79 11.14
N LYS A 8 -8.79 20.31 9.95
CA LYS A 8 -8.74 19.53 8.71
C LYS A 8 -7.35 19.54 8.05
N LEU A 9 -7.04 18.46 7.34
CA LEU A 9 -5.77 18.25 6.63
C LEU A 9 -5.67 19.13 5.40
N GLY A 10 -4.64 19.99 5.33
CA GLY A 10 -4.29 20.76 4.13
C GLY A 10 -3.46 19.96 3.13
N LEU A 11 -3.18 20.55 1.97
CA LEU A 11 -2.47 19.90 0.86
C LEU A 11 -1.12 19.29 1.26
N VAL A 12 -0.28 20.03 2.00
CA VAL A 12 1.05 19.56 2.42
C VAL A 12 0.95 18.35 3.35
N ALA A 13 0.01 18.39 4.31
CA ALA A 13 -0.23 17.27 5.21
C ALA A 13 -0.72 16.03 4.45
N CYS A 14 -1.61 16.21 3.46
CA CYS A 14 -2.06 15.11 2.60
C CYS A 14 -0.91 14.51 1.79
N ILE A 15 -0.04 15.33 1.19
CA ILE A 15 1.15 14.85 0.46
C ILE A 15 2.07 14.06 1.39
N ALA A 16 2.33 14.55 2.59
CA ALA A 16 3.19 13.86 3.57
C ALA A 16 2.61 12.50 3.99
N ILE A 17 1.30 12.42 4.24
CA ILE A 17 0.61 11.16 4.59
C ILE A 17 0.71 10.16 3.43
N LEU A 18 0.44 10.61 2.20
CA LEU A 18 0.50 9.74 1.02
C LEU A 18 1.92 9.27 0.72
N THR A 19 2.88 10.18 0.75
CA THR A 19 4.31 9.87 0.52
C THR A 19 4.82 8.91 1.59
N GLY A 20 4.54 9.19 2.86
CA GLY A 20 4.96 8.32 3.97
C GLY A 20 4.27 6.96 3.98
N GLY A 21 3.02 6.90 3.53
CA GLY A 21 2.32 5.62 3.39
C GLY A 21 2.83 4.78 2.23
N CYS A 22 3.26 5.40 1.13
CA CYS A 22 3.85 4.70 -0.01
C CYS A 22 5.30 4.29 0.26
N ILE A 23 6.13 5.23 0.76
CA ILE A 23 7.55 4.94 1.05
C ILE A 23 7.63 4.06 2.30
N GLY A 24 7.61 2.77 2.07
CA GLY A 24 7.57 1.81 3.14
C GLY A 24 8.28 0.51 2.82
N SER A 25 7.72 -0.58 3.27
CA SER A 25 8.27 -1.93 3.14
C SER A 25 8.62 -2.30 1.71
N ALA A 26 7.82 -1.88 0.74
CA ALA A 26 7.93 -2.38 -0.62
C ALA A 26 9.23 -1.94 -1.32
N ILE A 27 9.67 -0.68 -1.19
CA ILE A 27 10.90 -0.23 -1.84
C ILE A 27 12.14 -0.90 -1.23
N PHE A 28 12.16 -1.10 0.08
CA PHE A 28 13.30 -1.73 0.75
C PHE A 28 13.33 -3.24 0.59
N SER A 29 12.19 -3.91 0.49
CA SER A 29 12.12 -5.37 0.52
C SER A 29 11.61 -5.99 -0.79
N LEU A 30 10.61 -5.44 -1.46
CA LEU A 30 10.09 -6.02 -2.71
C LEU A 30 10.85 -5.55 -3.95
N SER A 31 11.62 -4.47 -3.88
CA SER A 31 12.40 -4.00 -5.02
C SER A 31 13.42 -5.04 -5.48
N GLY A 32 14.08 -5.74 -4.57
CA GLY A 32 15.01 -6.80 -4.95
C GLY A 32 14.35 -8.01 -5.59
N MET A 33 13.12 -8.34 -5.20
CA MET A 33 12.33 -9.35 -5.91
C MET A 33 12.00 -8.89 -7.32
N THR A 34 11.63 -7.61 -7.51
CA THR A 34 11.40 -7.07 -8.85
C THR A 34 12.68 -7.01 -9.69
N MET A 35 13.82 -6.66 -9.08
CA MET A 35 15.14 -6.69 -9.73
C MET A 35 15.55 -8.13 -10.09
N TYR A 36 15.28 -9.11 -9.23
CA TYR A 36 15.51 -10.52 -9.53
C TYR A 36 14.63 -10.96 -10.71
N TYR A 37 13.33 -10.65 -10.74
CA TYR A 37 12.43 -11.06 -11.82
C TYR A 37 12.75 -10.40 -13.14
N ALA A 38 12.95 -9.09 -13.13
CA ALA A 38 12.99 -8.23 -14.31
C ALA A 38 14.40 -7.86 -14.77
N GLY A 39 15.42 -8.07 -13.93
CA GLY A 39 16.72 -7.48 -14.15
C GLY A 39 16.65 -5.95 -14.16
N PRO A 40 17.45 -5.25 -14.99
CA PRO A 40 17.40 -3.80 -15.12
C PRO A 40 16.04 -3.25 -15.57
N ALA A 41 15.22 -4.05 -16.26
CA ALA A 41 13.85 -3.68 -16.63
C ALA A 41 12.92 -3.51 -15.44
N ALA A 42 13.35 -3.78 -14.20
CA ALA A 42 12.66 -3.36 -12.99
C ALA A 42 12.33 -1.86 -12.99
N ILE A 43 13.17 -1.02 -13.60
CA ILE A 43 12.92 0.41 -13.81
C ILE A 43 11.56 0.63 -14.52
N ILE A 44 11.37 -0.07 -15.65
CA ILE A 44 10.10 -0.01 -16.42
C ILE A 44 8.96 -0.59 -15.60
N THR A 45 9.17 -1.71 -14.90
CA THR A 45 8.18 -2.33 -14.02
C THR A 45 7.61 -1.34 -13.00
N TRP A 46 8.46 -0.59 -12.32
CA TRP A 46 8.04 0.38 -11.31
C TRP A 46 7.35 1.61 -11.91
N ILE A 47 7.76 2.07 -13.09
CA ILE A 47 7.05 3.14 -13.83
C ILE A 47 5.66 2.67 -14.24
N VAL A 48 5.54 1.47 -14.82
CA VAL A 48 4.26 0.90 -15.24
C VAL A 48 3.33 0.70 -14.04
N ALA A 49 3.84 0.16 -12.93
CA ALA A 49 3.07 0.02 -11.69
C ALA A 49 2.57 1.37 -11.17
N ALA A 50 3.38 2.42 -11.21
CA ALA A 50 2.99 3.77 -10.83
C ALA A 50 1.87 4.33 -11.73
N ILE A 51 1.95 4.11 -13.04
CA ILE A 51 0.91 4.53 -13.99
C ILE A 51 -0.41 3.81 -13.67
N ILE A 52 -0.38 2.48 -13.45
CA ILE A 52 -1.56 1.69 -13.11
C ILE A 52 -2.21 2.22 -11.83
N LEU A 53 -1.43 2.40 -10.76
CA LEU A 53 -1.94 2.90 -9.48
C LEU A 53 -2.31 4.39 -9.53
N GLY A 54 -1.68 5.18 -10.39
CA GLY A 54 -2.10 6.55 -10.71
C GLY A 54 -3.48 6.59 -11.38
N CYS A 55 -3.71 5.72 -12.37
CA CYS A 55 -5.01 5.54 -13.00
C CYS A 55 -6.08 5.08 -12.00
N TYR A 56 -5.76 4.17 -11.11
CA TYR A 56 -6.63 3.80 -9.99
C TYR A 56 -6.88 4.98 -9.06
N GLY A 57 -5.84 5.71 -8.71
CA GLY A 57 -5.90 6.87 -7.81
C GLY A 57 -6.89 7.94 -8.27
N VAL A 58 -6.82 8.38 -9.53
CA VAL A 58 -7.75 9.38 -10.05
C VAL A 58 -9.21 8.89 -10.04
N GLN A 59 -9.45 7.59 -10.21
CA GLN A 59 -10.77 6.98 -10.11
C GLN A 59 -11.29 6.98 -8.66
N VAL A 60 -10.43 6.64 -7.72
CA VAL A 60 -10.75 6.68 -6.28
C VAL A 60 -10.98 8.13 -5.81
N ALA A 61 -10.22 9.10 -6.34
CA ALA A 61 -10.47 10.50 -6.07
C ALA A 61 -11.87 10.94 -6.53
N GLU A 62 -12.34 10.51 -7.72
CA GLU A 62 -13.72 10.78 -8.14
C GLU A 62 -14.75 10.12 -7.23
N LEU A 63 -14.53 8.84 -6.86
CA LEU A 63 -15.43 8.15 -5.94
C LEU A 63 -15.49 8.81 -4.56
N SER A 64 -14.37 9.32 -4.06
CA SER A 64 -14.31 9.98 -2.75
C SER A 64 -15.11 11.29 -2.70
N VAL A 65 -15.16 12.00 -3.82
CA VAL A 65 -15.99 13.21 -3.98
C VAL A 65 -17.47 12.85 -4.13
N ARG A 66 -17.78 11.75 -4.82
CA ARG A 66 -19.16 11.25 -4.97
C ARG A 66 -19.75 10.71 -3.67
N TYR A 67 -18.92 10.07 -2.86
CA TYR A 67 -19.30 9.42 -1.60
C TYR A 67 -18.36 9.89 -0.46
N PRO A 68 -18.56 11.09 0.10
CA PRO A 68 -17.63 11.72 1.04
C PRO A 68 -17.73 11.14 2.47
N HIS A 69 -17.61 9.81 2.57
CA HIS A 69 -17.61 9.08 3.83
C HIS A 69 -16.30 8.33 4.04
N SER A 70 -15.85 8.21 5.28
CA SER A 70 -14.71 7.36 5.64
C SER A 70 -15.01 5.88 5.35
N GLY A 71 -13.95 5.07 5.12
CA GLY A 71 -14.12 3.65 4.78
C GLY A 71 -14.35 3.39 3.29
N GLY A 72 -13.83 4.24 2.41
CA GLY A 72 -14.07 4.28 0.96
C GLY A 72 -14.02 2.93 0.23
N VAL A 73 -13.08 2.04 0.59
CA VAL A 73 -12.99 0.69 -0.01
C VAL A 73 -14.26 -0.12 0.18
N TYR A 74 -14.92 0.02 1.33
CA TYR A 74 -16.22 -0.58 1.62
C TYR A 74 -17.36 0.24 1.00
N VAL A 75 -17.36 1.55 1.29
CA VAL A 75 -18.48 2.46 0.99
C VAL A 75 -18.73 2.61 -0.51
N PHE A 76 -17.67 2.76 -1.31
CA PHE A 76 -17.82 3.00 -2.75
C PHE A 76 -18.53 1.84 -3.48
N PRO A 77 -18.09 0.59 -3.35
CA PRO A 77 -18.80 -0.52 -3.96
C PRO A 77 -20.15 -0.81 -3.28
N ALA A 78 -20.26 -0.64 -1.96
CA ALA A 78 -21.53 -0.87 -1.27
C ALA A 78 -22.66 0.03 -1.78
N LYS A 79 -22.35 1.30 -2.06
CA LYS A 79 -23.33 2.27 -2.58
C LYS A 79 -23.62 2.12 -4.09
N SER A 80 -22.67 1.65 -4.88
CA SER A 80 -22.80 1.58 -6.35
C SER A 80 -23.12 0.18 -6.89
N LEU A 81 -22.63 -0.88 -6.24
CA LEU A 81 -22.80 -2.28 -6.67
C LEU A 81 -23.67 -3.10 -5.72
N GLY A 82 -23.92 -2.57 -4.51
CA GLY A 82 -24.62 -3.25 -3.43
C GLY A 82 -23.69 -3.80 -2.36
N LYS A 83 -24.29 -4.07 -1.19
CA LYS A 83 -23.57 -4.37 0.06
C LYS A 83 -22.65 -5.60 0.00
N PHE A 84 -23.01 -6.61 -0.79
CA PHE A 84 -22.16 -7.79 -1.00
C PHE A 84 -20.80 -7.40 -1.64
N TRP A 85 -20.82 -6.57 -2.68
CA TRP A 85 -19.61 -6.14 -3.36
C TRP A 85 -18.75 -5.20 -2.50
N GLY A 86 -19.41 -4.34 -1.69
CA GLY A 86 -18.72 -3.54 -0.68
C GLY A 86 -18.00 -4.41 0.34
N TYR A 87 -18.69 -5.41 0.87
CA TYR A 87 -18.12 -6.38 1.80
C TYR A 87 -16.93 -7.13 1.18
N LEU A 88 -17.07 -7.63 -0.04
CA LEU A 88 -16.03 -8.41 -0.71
C LEU A 88 -14.77 -7.57 -1.01
N ALA A 89 -14.95 -6.32 -1.44
CA ALA A 89 -13.85 -5.39 -1.65
C ALA A 89 -13.11 -5.07 -0.35
N ALA A 90 -13.86 -4.79 0.73
CA ALA A 90 -13.30 -4.53 2.04
C ALA A 90 -12.61 -5.77 2.63
N TRP A 91 -13.17 -6.97 2.42
CA TRP A 91 -12.56 -8.23 2.84
C TRP A 91 -11.16 -8.42 2.22
N GLY A 92 -11.05 -8.27 0.90
CA GLY A 92 -9.77 -8.34 0.20
C GLY A 92 -8.77 -7.30 0.70
N TYR A 93 -9.22 -6.06 0.93
CA TYR A 93 -8.40 -4.98 1.47
C TYR A 93 -7.88 -5.27 2.88
N ILE A 94 -8.76 -5.75 3.77
CA ILE A 94 -8.42 -6.10 5.15
C ILE A 94 -7.37 -7.22 5.18
N ILE A 95 -7.56 -8.26 4.39
CA ILE A 95 -6.59 -9.37 4.29
C ILE A 95 -5.24 -8.89 3.76
N SER A 96 -5.23 -8.10 2.67
CA SER A 96 -4.00 -7.52 2.13
C SER A 96 -3.24 -6.69 3.18
N ASN A 97 -3.97 -5.91 3.98
CA ASN A 97 -3.38 -5.07 5.02
C ASN A 97 -2.87 -5.87 6.24
N PHE A 98 -3.54 -6.94 6.66
CA PHE A 98 -3.00 -7.84 7.69
C PHE A 98 -1.64 -8.40 7.26
N ILE A 99 -1.56 -8.85 6.01
CA ILE A 99 -0.33 -9.36 5.41
C ILE A 99 0.74 -8.28 5.32
N ALA A 100 0.38 -7.06 4.89
CA ALA A 100 1.32 -5.95 4.78
C ALA A 100 1.93 -5.55 6.14
N VAL A 101 1.15 -5.57 7.22
CA VAL A 101 1.66 -5.33 8.59
C VAL A 101 2.61 -6.46 9.02
N ALA A 102 2.23 -7.72 8.81
CA ALA A 102 3.08 -8.88 9.17
C ALA A 102 4.39 -8.87 8.39
N PHE A 103 4.32 -8.66 7.08
CA PHE A 103 5.48 -8.52 6.21
C PHE A 103 6.40 -7.39 6.67
N SER A 104 5.85 -6.22 6.95
CA SER A 104 6.65 -5.09 7.44
C SER A 104 7.33 -5.40 8.76
N ALA A 105 6.66 -6.08 9.69
CA ALA A 105 7.23 -6.47 10.98
C ALA A 105 8.41 -7.47 10.82
N ILE A 106 8.26 -8.47 9.94
CA ILE A 106 9.34 -9.41 9.63
C ILE A 106 10.57 -8.67 9.12
N TYR A 107 10.38 -7.67 8.22
CA TYR A 107 11.50 -6.93 7.64
C TYR A 107 12.07 -5.83 8.55
N VAL A 108 11.30 -5.27 9.48
CA VAL A 108 11.86 -4.50 10.60
C VAL A 108 12.94 -5.33 11.31
N ALA A 109 12.58 -6.55 11.68
CA ALA A 109 13.50 -7.43 12.39
C ALA A 109 14.71 -7.86 11.53
N THR A 110 14.47 -8.14 10.23
CA THR A 110 15.54 -8.52 9.29
C THR A 110 16.55 -7.39 9.12
N TYR A 111 16.11 -6.16 8.83
CA TYR A 111 17.00 -5.02 8.64
C TYR A 111 17.75 -4.62 9.91
N LEU A 112 17.11 -4.71 11.07
CA LEU A 112 17.80 -4.51 12.36
C LEU A 112 18.83 -5.59 12.61
N GLY A 113 18.53 -6.85 12.31
CA GLY A 113 19.45 -7.97 12.49
C GLY A 113 20.68 -7.93 11.59
N VAL A 114 20.53 -7.49 10.30
CA VAL A 114 21.68 -7.36 9.41
C VAL A 114 22.48 -6.07 9.65
N GLY A 115 21.84 -5.00 10.11
CA GLY A 115 22.50 -3.73 10.43
C GLY A 115 23.23 -3.75 11.77
N PHE A 116 22.76 -4.54 12.73
CA PHE A 116 23.25 -4.59 14.10
C PHE A 116 23.37 -6.03 14.57
N GLU A 117 24.59 -6.56 14.60
CA GLU A 117 24.89 -7.96 14.92
C GLU A 117 24.29 -8.42 16.27
N ALA A 118 24.27 -7.53 17.27
CA ALA A 118 23.69 -7.80 18.58
C ALA A 118 22.17 -8.12 18.54
N LEU A 119 21.48 -7.75 17.47
CA LEU A 119 20.05 -8.00 17.24
C LEU A 119 19.79 -9.19 16.32
N SER A 120 20.86 -9.78 15.74
CA SER A 120 20.75 -10.99 14.93
C SER A 120 20.19 -12.13 15.80
N GLY A 121 19.28 -12.92 15.29
CA GLY A 121 18.63 -13.99 16.07
C GLY A 121 17.40 -13.55 16.89
N LEU A 122 17.12 -12.25 17.05
CA LEU A 122 15.92 -11.74 17.73
C LEU A 122 14.78 -11.43 16.75
N GLN A 123 14.68 -12.15 15.61
CA GLN A 123 13.77 -11.82 14.54
C GLN A 123 12.31 -11.77 14.99
N ILE A 124 11.80 -12.81 15.65
CA ILE A 124 10.41 -12.85 16.13
C ILE A 124 10.15 -11.81 17.24
N PRO A 125 10.97 -11.70 18.31
CA PRO A 125 10.80 -10.66 19.32
C PRO A 125 10.77 -9.24 18.76
N LEU A 126 11.64 -8.90 17.81
CA LEU A 126 11.69 -7.58 17.18
C LEU A 126 10.47 -7.31 16.30
N ALA A 127 9.99 -8.31 15.56
CA ALA A 127 8.76 -8.20 14.78
C ALA A 127 7.56 -7.93 15.69
N LEU A 128 7.38 -8.69 16.75
CA LEU A 128 6.29 -8.50 17.72
C LEU A 128 6.39 -7.16 18.46
N ALA A 129 7.60 -6.74 18.85
CA ALA A 129 7.83 -5.44 19.50
C ALA A 129 7.46 -4.29 18.54
N SER A 130 7.77 -4.39 17.25
CA SER A 130 7.41 -3.37 16.25
C SER A 130 5.89 -3.26 16.04
N ILE A 131 5.18 -4.38 16.02
CA ILE A 131 3.71 -4.39 15.96
C ILE A 131 3.13 -3.72 17.21
N LEU A 132 3.60 -4.11 18.40
CA LEU A 132 3.13 -3.53 19.67
C LEU A 132 3.39 -2.02 19.74
N PHE A 133 4.57 -1.58 19.29
CA PHE A 133 4.90 -0.17 19.21
C PHE A 133 3.89 0.60 18.34
N CYS A 134 3.56 0.07 17.15
CA CYS A 134 2.57 0.67 16.26
C CYS A 134 1.16 0.68 16.87
N VAL A 135 0.76 -0.37 17.60
CA VAL A 135 -0.51 -0.40 18.34
C VAL A 135 -0.58 0.73 19.36
N ILE A 136 0.47 0.87 20.19
CA ILE A 136 0.51 1.91 21.24
C ILE A 136 0.37 3.31 20.62
N LEU A 137 1.04 3.57 19.48
CA LEU A 137 0.93 4.86 18.79
C LEU A 137 -0.46 5.07 18.16
N ASN A 138 -1.01 4.07 17.49
CA ASN A 138 -2.32 4.16 16.84
C ASN A 138 -3.50 4.27 17.84
N LEU A 139 -3.34 3.82 19.08
CA LEU A 139 -4.33 4.01 20.14
C LEU A 139 -4.29 5.42 20.77
N ARG A 140 -3.28 6.24 20.48
CA ARG A 140 -3.19 7.64 20.92
C ARG A 140 -4.01 8.56 20.00
N LYS A 141 -4.01 9.87 20.31
CA LYS A 141 -4.68 10.87 19.46
C LYS A 141 -4.06 10.89 18.08
N ILE A 142 -4.88 10.91 17.06
CA ILE A 142 -4.46 10.88 15.63
C ILE A 142 -3.51 12.03 15.27
N THR A 143 -3.63 13.19 15.93
CA THR A 143 -2.75 14.34 15.75
C THR A 143 -1.31 14.09 16.18
N ASP A 144 -1.10 13.31 17.24
CA ASP A 144 0.24 13.02 17.76
C ASP A 144 0.92 11.94 16.92
N ALA A 145 0.15 10.92 16.51
CA ALA A 145 0.62 9.91 15.57
C ALA A 145 0.99 10.53 14.21
N GLY A 146 0.19 11.50 13.71
CA GLY A 146 0.47 12.21 12.46
C GLY A 146 1.74 13.06 12.52
N LYS A 147 2.00 13.81 13.59
CA LYS A 147 3.22 14.59 13.77
C LYS A 147 4.46 13.70 13.80
N PHE A 148 4.38 12.59 14.53
CA PHE A 148 5.46 11.62 14.62
C PHE A 148 5.74 11.01 13.24
N ASN A 149 4.71 10.59 12.52
CA ASN A 149 4.83 10.06 11.16
C ASN A 149 5.50 11.06 10.21
N ASN A 150 5.14 12.35 10.25
CA ASN A 150 5.74 13.37 9.39
C ASN A 150 7.25 13.55 9.62
N ILE A 151 7.70 13.49 10.89
CA ILE A 151 9.14 13.53 11.21
C ILE A 151 9.85 12.32 10.64
N LEU A 152 9.29 11.13 10.82
CA LEU A 152 9.87 9.89 10.29
C LEU A 152 9.95 9.91 8.75
N VAL A 153 8.90 10.39 8.08
CA VAL A 153 8.88 10.52 6.61
C VAL A 153 9.91 11.51 6.11
N GLY A 154 10.08 12.66 6.78
CA GLY A 154 11.12 13.63 6.44
C GLY A 154 12.53 13.03 6.54
N LEU A 155 12.82 12.34 7.65
CA LEU A 155 14.09 11.65 7.85
C LEU A 155 14.32 10.55 6.82
N LEU A 156 13.28 9.79 6.49
CA LEU A 156 13.30 8.72 5.50
C LEU A 156 13.65 9.26 4.09
N ILE A 157 13.01 10.34 3.66
CA ILE A 157 13.31 10.97 2.36
C ILE A 157 14.77 11.41 2.30
N ILE A 158 15.28 12.05 3.37
CA ILE A 158 16.68 12.48 3.43
C ILE A 158 17.62 11.27 3.31
N THR A 159 17.35 10.17 3.99
CA THR A 159 18.20 8.98 3.96
C THR A 159 18.14 8.26 2.60
N MET A 160 16.97 8.24 1.95
CA MET A 160 16.82 7.69 0.59
C MET A 160 17.59 8.53 -0.44
N LEU A 161 17.49 9.86 -0.36
CA LEU A 161 18.25 10.76 -1.21
C LEU A 161 19.76 10.58 -0.99
N ALA A 162 20.21 10.52 0.25
CA ALA A 162 21.61 10.29 0.59
C ALA A 162 22.13 8.97 -0.02
N PHE A 163 21.40 7.86 0.19
CA PHE A 163 21.77 6.58 -0.43
C PHE A 163 21.81 6.67 -1.96
N GLY A 164 20.75 7.20 -2.58
CA GLY A 164 20.66 7.25 -4.03
C GLY A 164 21.76 8.10 -4.66
N ILE A 165 22.09 9.26 -4.07
CA ILE A 165 23.17 10.12 -4.53
C ILE A 165 24.53 9.42 -4.34
N ILE A 166 24.80 8.86 -3.17
CA ILE A 166 26.06 8.13 -2.92
C ILE A 166 26.20 6.96 -3.88
N ALA A 167 25.14 6.16 -4.07
CA ALA A 167 25.16 5.02 -4.97
C ALA A 167 25.45 5.44 -6.43
N LEU A 168 24.85 6.51 -6.93
CA LEU A 168 25.06 6.98 -8.30
C LEU A 168 26.46 7.61 -8.52
N THR A 169 27.07 8.17 -7.48
CA THR A 169 28.38 8.87 -7.59
C THR A 169 29.55 8.01 -7.12
N HIS A 170 29.31 6.80 -6.67
CA HIS A 170 30.34 5.90 -6.15
C HIS A 170 31.16 5.30 -7.28
N ASP A 171 32.48 5.18 -7.09
CA ASP A 171 33.44 4.69 -8.11
C ASP A 171 33.11 3.28 -8.62
N ASN A 172 32.53 2.43 -7.77
CA ASN A 172 32.11 1.07 -8.14
C ASN A 172 30.75 1.02 -8.89
N PHE A 173 30.13 2.15 -9.19
CA PHE A 173 28.92 2.17 -10.00
C PHE A 173 29.20 1.72 -11.41
N ASN A 174 28.52 0.66 -11.87
CA ASN A 174 28.80 0.05 -13.15
C ASN A 174 27.58 0.11 -14.10
N TRP A 175 27.64 0.97 -15.10
CA TRP A 175 26.63 1.05 -16.16
C TRP A 175 26.51 -0.23 -16.98
N GLY A 176 27.55 -1.06 -17.02
CA GLY A 176 27.54 -2.37 -17.68
C GLY A 176 26.48 -3.32 -17.11
N ASN A 177 26.06 -3.13 -15.85
CA ASN A 177 25.00 -3.92 -15.22
C ASN A 177 23.64 -3.79 -15.92
N TYR A 178 23.46 -2.77 -16.76
CA TYR A 178 22.23 -2.52 -17.53
C TYR A 178 22.28 -3.05 -18.97
N ALA A 179 23.39 -3.66 -19.40
CA ALA A 179 23.59 -4.08 -20.80
C ALA A 179 22.51 -5.04 -21.31
N ASN A 180 22.13 -6.02 -20.48
CA ASN A 180 21.08 -7.00 -20.80
C ASN A 180 19.75 -6.58 -20.13
N PHE A 181 19.20 -5.47 -20.59
CA PHE A 181 18.14 -4.73 -19.92
C PHE A 181 16.91 -5.58 -19.55
N PHE A 182 16.50 -6.54 -20.40
CA PHE A 182 15.33 -7.39 -20.17
C PHE A 182 15.69 -8.81 -19.69
N ASP A 183 16.94 -9.09 -19.37
CA ASP A 183 17.36 -10.42 -18.91
C ASP A 183 17.30 -10.49 -17.37
N GLY A 184 16.08 -10.73 -16.87
CA GLY A 184 15.84 -11.03 -15.47
C GLY A 184 15.96 -12.52 -15.14
N GLY A 185 15.96 -12.87 -13.89
CA GLY A 185 15.93 -14.26 -13.42
C GLY A 185 14.71 -15.06 -13.89
N MET A 186 13.63 -14.36 -14.29
CA MET A 186 12.42 -14.94 -14.88
C MET A 186 12.38 -14.77 -16.42
N GLY A 187 13.53 -14.52 -17.04
CA GLY A 187 13.66 -14.31 -18.48
C GLY A 187 13.09 -12.98 -18.97
N LYS A 188 12.94 -12.85 -20.29
CA LYS A 188 12.57 -11.58 -20.96
C LYS A 188 11.20 -11.01 -20.56
N THR A 189 10.28 -11.82 -20.05
CA THR A 189 8.95 -11.42 -19.57
C THR A 189 8.90 -11.15 -18.08
N GLY A 190 10.01 -11.30 -17.36
CA GLY A 190 10.11 -11.12 -15.93
C GLY A 190 9.66 -9.73 -15.44
N TRP A 191 9.84 -8.69 -16.28
CA TRP A 191 9.39 -7.34 -15.96
C TRP A 191 7.86 -7.23 -15.86
N ILE A 192 7.09 -8.00 -16.64
CA ILE A 192 5.63 -8.07 -16.53
C ILE A 192 5.24 -8.82 -15.25
N GLN A 193 5.93 -9.93 -14.96
CA GLN A 193 5.68 -10.75 -13.77
C GLN A 193 5.98 -9.99 -12.46
N ALA A 194 6.88 -9.02 -12.52
CA ALA A 194 7.24 -8.18 -11.38
C ALA A 194 6.24 -7.03 -11.10
N ILE A 195 5.33 -6.68 -12.04
CA ILE A 195 4.37 -5.57 -11.88
C ILE A 195 3.52 -5.70 -10.62
N PRO A 196 2.91 -6.86 -10.29
CA PRO A 196 2.12 -7.01 -9.06
C PRO A 196 2.88 -6.65 -7.78
N ASN A 197 4.14 -7.06 -7.68
CA ASN A 197 4.98 -6.75 -6.53
C ASN A 197 5.31 -5.25 -6.45
N ALA A 198 5.58 -4.60 -7.57
CA ALA A 198 5.82 -3.16 -7.62
C ALA A 198 4.54 -2.35 -7.32
N MET A 199 3.36 -2.84 -7.70
CA MET A 199 2.07 -2.18 -7.41
C MET A 199 1.83 -2.04 -5.90
N VAL A 200 2.26 -3.00 -5.08
CA VAL A 200 2.12 -2.94 -3.61
C VAL A 200 2.75 -1.66 -3.05
N ALA A 201 3.87 -1.21 -3.64
CA ALA A 201 4.60 -0.01 -3.21
C ALA A 201 3.79 1.30 -3.34
N TYR A 202 2.81 1.33 -4.21
CA TYR A 202 1.98 2.52 -4.48
C TYR A 202 0.58 2.42 -3.86
N GLY A 203 0.27 1.35 -3.14
CA GLY A 203 -1.07 1.10 -2.62
C GLY A 203 -1.63 2.21 -1.73
N SER A 204 -0.77 2.87 -0.96
CA SER A 204 -1.19 3.97 -0.07
C SER A 204 -1.46 5.30 -0.78
N VAL A 205 -1.23 5.42 -2.10
CA VAL A 205 -1.52 6.65 -2.85
C VAL A 205 -3.00 7.06 -2.78
N VAL A 206 -3.89 6.13 -2.49
CA VAL A 206 -5.32 6.37 -2.34
C VAL A 206 -5.78 6.63 -0.90
N ALA A 207 -4.87 6.54 0.08
CA ALA A 207 -5.22 6.62 1.51
C ALA A 207 -6.03 7.88 1.86
N ILE A 208 -5.65 9.04 1.31
CA ILE A 208 -6.33 10.31 1.60
C ILE A 208 -7.77 10.34 1.08
N ALA A 209 -8.07 9.62 0.00
CA ALA A 209 -9.42 9.52 -0.52
C ALA A 209 -10.35 8.70 0.41
N PHE A 210 -9.78 7.79 1.20
CA PHE A 210 -10.53 7.05 2.22
C PHE A 210 -10.73 7.86 3.51
N MET A 211 -10.01 8.98 3.66
CA MET A 211 -10.09 9.93 4.78
C MET A 211 -10.69 11.26 4.35
N VAL A 212 -11.44 11.30 3.26
CA VAL A 212 -11.92 12.54 2.60
C VAL A 212 -12.66 13.49 3.55
N GLY A 213 -13.38 12.99 4.53
CA GLY A 213 -14.07 13.80 5.55
C GLY A 213 -13.16 14.65 6.42
N GLN A 214 -11.87 14.30 6.50
CA GLN A 214 -10.85 15.00 7.29
C GLN A 214 -10.01 15.97 6.44
N VAL A 215 -10.29 16.10 5.13
CA VAL A 215 -9.52 16.91 4.19
C VAL A 215 -10.17 18.26 3.98
N LYS A 216 -9.35 19.33 3.95
CA LYS A 216 -9.78 20.68 3.58
C LYS A 216 -9.92 20.78 2.06
N ASP A 217 -11.04 21.32 1.57
CA ASP A 217 -11.36 21.41 0.14
C ASP A 217 -11.03 20.12 -0.64
N PRO A 218 -11.74 19.00 -0.33
CA PRO A 218 -11.35 17.68 -0.83
C PRO A 218 -11.39 17.59 -2.37
N ASN A 219 -12.25 18.35 -3.04
CA ASN A 219 -12.37 18.37 -4.50
C ASN A 219 -11.07 18.74 -5.22
N ARG A 220 -10.25 19.60 -4.60
CA ARG A 220 -8.97 20.05 -5.15
C ARG A 220 -7.80 19.36 -4.45
N THR A 221 -7.88 19.25 -3.13
CA THR A 221 -6.77 18.74 -2.31
C THR A 221 -6.51 17.25 -2.56
N VAL A 222 -7.55 16.41 -2.65
CA VAL A 222 -7.39 14.96 -2.85
C VAL A 222 -6.67 14.64 -4.16
N PRO A 223 -7.19 15.02 -5.36
CA PRO A 223 -6.53 14.66 -6.61
C PRO A 223 -5.13 15.28 -6.73
N LYS A 224 -4.96 16.54 -6.28
CA LYS A 224 -3.68 17.24 -6.35
C LYS A 224 -2.62 16.62 -5.43
N SER A 225 -2.99 16.27 -4.20
CA SER A 225 -2.05 15.61 -3.28
C SER A 225 -1.65 14.23 -3.76
N MET A 226 -2.58 13.45 -4.34
CA MET A 226 -2.29 12.13 -4.89
C MET A 226 -1.32 12.20 -6.07
N ALA A 227 -1.53 13.14 -7.01
CA ALA A 227 -0.65 13.33 -8.16
C ALA A 227 0.77 13.75 -7.73
N ILE A 228 0.88 14.74 -6.83
CA ILE A 228 2.19 15.22 -6.35
C ILE A 228 2.92 14.13 -5.56
N ALA A 229 2.22 13.44 -4.65
CA ALA A 229 2.82 12.37 -3.87
C ALA A 229 3.32 11.23 -4.77
N LEU A 230 2.54 10.84 -5.79
CA LEU A 230 2.94 9.79 -6.73
C LEU A 230 4.22 10.17 -7.49
N ILE A 231 4.34 11.41 -7.97
CA ILE A 231 5.54 11.89 -8.68
C ILE A 231 6.77 11.84 -7.76
N ILE A 232 6.63 12.33 -6.51
CA ILE A 232 7.73 12.29 -5.52
C ILE A 232 8.15 10.84 -5.25
N VAL A 233 7.19 9.97 -5.01
CA VAL A 233 7.44 8.55 -4.70
C VAL A 233 8.11 7.84 -5.87
N VAL A 234 7.64 8.04 -7.10
CA VAL A 234 8.26 7.46 -8.30
C VAL A 234 9.70 7.92 -8.46
N ALA A 235 9.97 9.21 -8.33
CA ALA A 235 11.32 9.74 -8.46
C ALA A 235 12.28 9.13 -7.42
N LEU A 236 11.85 9.02 -6.15
CA LEU A 236 12.64 8.40 -5.09
C LEU A 236 12.86 6.89 -5.34
N TYR A 237 11.82 6.18 -5.78
CA TYR A 237 11.93 4.75 -6.06
C TYR A 237 12.88 4.46 -7.22
N LEU A 238 12.78 5.22 -8.30
CA LEU A 238 13.69 5.07 -9.44
C LEU A 238 15.14 5.38 -9.04
N LEU A 239 15.36 6.42 -8.23
CA LEU A 239 16.67 6.74 -7.69
C LEU A 239 17.25 5.56 -6.90
N MET A 240 16.46 4.94 -6.02
CA MET A 240 16.88 3.79 -5.22
C MET A 240 17.18 2.56 -6.09
N ILE A 241 16.32 2.26 -7.06
CA ILE A 241 16.45 1.08 -7.94
C ILE A 241 17.67 1.23 -8.86
N ILE A 242 17.81 2.39 -9.51
CA ILE A 242 18.95 2.66 -10.39
C ILE A 242 20.23 2.62 -9.56
N GLY A 243 20.29 3.33 -8.42
CA GLY A 243 21.46 3.29 -7.55
C GLY A 243 21.84 1.87 -7.14
N THR A 244 20.87 1.05 -6.76
CA THR A 244 21.11 -0.34 -6.30
C THR A 244 21.63 -1.22 -7.44
N MET A 245 20.98 -1.20 -8.60
CA MET A 245 21.37 -2.07 -9.74
C MET A 245 22.72 -1.69 -10.36
N GLY A 246 23.20 -0.46 -10.18
CA GLY A 246 24.57 -0.11 -10.54
C GLY A 246 25.63 -0.85 -9.72
N HIS A 247 25.27 -1.41 -8.56
CA HIS A 247 26.19 -2.08 -7.64
C HIS A 247 25.99 -3.59 -7.54
N ILE A 248 24.78 -4.10 -7.79
CA ILE A 248 24.48 -5.53 -7.77
C ILE A 248 23.82 -5.96 -9.08
N THR A 249 24.19 -7.15 -9.56
CA THR A 249 23.65 -7.72 -10.80
C THR A 249 22.43 -8.61 -10.53
N THR A 250 21.67 -8.91 -11.59
CA THR A 250 20.63 -9.95 -11.54
C THR A 250 21.21 -11.29 -11.11
N GLN A 251 22.41 -11.65 -11.63
CA GLN A 251 23.09 -12.89 -11.28
C GLN A 251 23.41 -12.97 -9.78
N PHE A 252 23.86 -11.88 -9.16
CA PHE A 252 24.06 -11.81 -7.72
C PHE A 252 22.78 -12.15 -6.95
N LEU A 253 21.63 -11.64 -7.40
CA LEU A 253 20.34 -11.93 -6.75
C LEU A 253 19.84 -13.36 -7.01
N VAL A 254 20.25 -13.99 -8.12
CA VAL A 254 20.01 -15.43 -8.38
C VAL A 254 20.78 -16.29 -7.40
N GLU A 255 22.05 -16.00 -7.20
CA GLU A 255 22.98 -16.76 -6.35
C GLU A 255 22.74 -16.54 -4.85
N ASN A 256 22.17 -15.36 -4.48
CA ASN A 256 21.94 -14.98 -3.10
C ASN A 256 20.45 -14.71 -2.80
N PRO A 257 19.60 -15.75 -2.70
CA PRO A 257 18.15 -15.59 -2.51
C PRO A 257 17.77 -14.75 -1.28
N GLY A 258 18.52 -14.84 -0.19
CA GLY A 258 18.29 -14.05 1.02
C GLY A 258 18.48 -12.53 0.81
N MET A 259 19.33 -12.13 -0.15
CA MET A 259 19.60 -10.72 -0.45
C MET A 259 18.51 -10.06 -1.31
N ARG A 260 17.62 -10.84 -1.93
CA ARG A 260 16.49 -10.32 -2.74
C ARG A 260 15.55 -9.42 -1.95
N PHE A 261 15.47 -9.61 -0.65
CA PHE A 261 14.58 -8.84 0.22
C PHE A 261 15.26 -7.69 0.97
N ILE A 262 16.59 -7.52 0.77
CA ILE A 262 17.38 -6.43 1.35
C ILE A 262 18.38 -5.86 0.32
N PRO A 263 17.93 -5.52 -0.92
CA PRO A 263 18.84 -5.24 -2.03
C PRO A 263 19.72 -4.00 -1.83
N MET A 264 19.18 -2.94 -1.22
CA MET A 264 19.95 -1.71 -0.92
C MET A 264 21.05 -1.98 0.12
N PHE A 265 20.72 -2.78 1.14
CA PHE A 265 21.72 -3.22 2.12
C PHE A 265 22.80 -4.08 1.43
N ALA A 266 22.40 -5.01 0.57
CA ALA A 266 23.33 -5.84 -0.18
C ALA A 266 24.28 -5.00 -1.04
N ALA A 267 23.77 -4.01 -1.78
CA ALA A 267 24.58 -3.08 -2.58
C ALA A 267 25.58 -2.30 -1.72
N ALA A 268 25.14 -1.75 -0.59
CA ALA A 268 25.99 -1.02 0.33
C ALA A 268 27.05 -1.93 0.97
N TRP A 269 26.68 -3.15 1.36
CA TRP A 269 27.56 -4.10 2.04
C TRP A 269 28.62 -4.72 1.12
N THR A 270 28.25 -5.06 -0.14
CA THR A 270 29.11 -5.82 -1.02
C THR A 270 29.95 -4.96 -1.97
N SER A 271 29.43 -3.82 -2.40
CA SER A 271 30.05 -3.00 -3.44
C SER A 271 30.58 -1.66 -2.92
N MET A 272 29.93 -1.04 -1.93
CA MET A 272 30.33 0.25 -1.36
C MET A 272 31.08 0.08 -0.03
N THR A 273 32.05 -0.83 0.01
CA THR A 273 32.77 -1.21 1.24
C THR A 273 33.62 -0.09 1.84
N ASN A 274 34.02 0.92 1.04
CA ASN A 274 34.69 2.11 1.50
C ASN A 274 33.78 3.12 2.24
N VAL A 275 32.45 2.85 2.27
CA VAL A 275 31.45 3.64 3.00
C VAL A 275 30.69 2.75 4.02
N PRO A 276 31.37 2.18 5.03
CA PRO A 276 30.80 1.12 5.87
C PRO A 276 29.58 1.55 6.71
N TRP A 277 29.43 2.86 6.97
CA TRP A 277 28.27 3.39 7.67
C TRP A 277 26.98 3.36 6.81
N LEU A 278 27.11 3.24 5.48
CA LEU A 278 25.97 3.29 4.56
C LEU A 278 25.03 2.09 4.76
N SER A 279 25.55 0.89 4.98
CA SER A 279 24.74 -0.28 5.28
C SER A 279 23.90 -0.12 6.55
N LYS A 280 24.47 0.50 7.60
CA LYS A 280 23.75 0.82 8.84
C LYS A 280 22.71 1.90 8.61
N LEU A 281 23.03 2.94 7.82
CA LEU A 281 22.07 3.98 7.42
C LEU A 281 20.88 3.36 6.70
N ILE A 282 21.11 2.44 5.77
CA ILE A 282 20.04 1.74 5.05
C ILE A 282 19.18 0.91 6.01
N SER A 283 19.79 0.20 6.95
CA SER A 283 19.04 -0.56 7.95
C SER A 283 18.13 0.32 8.80
N ILE A 284 18.62 1.49 9.23
CA ILE A 284 17.82 2.47 9.98
C ILE A 284 16.72 3.05 9.08
N SER A 285 17.04 3.40 7.83
CA SER A 285 16.07 3.94 6.87
C SER A 285 14.94 2.94 6.60
N ALA A 286 15.29 1.68 6.37
CA ALA A 286 14.32 0.61 6.19
C ALA A 286 13.46 0.41 7.45
N PHE A 287 14.05 0.42 8.64
CA PHE A 287 13.31 0.39 9.90
C PHE A 287 12.27 1.52 9.97
N LEU A 288 12.67 2.77 9.69
CA LEU A 288 11.77 3.93 9.71
C LEU A 288 10.64 3.77 8.67
N ALA A 289 10.97 3.34 7.45
CA ALA A 289 10.02 3.10 6.38
C ALA A 289 8.99 2.04 6.74
N LEU A 290 9.44 0.93 7.32
CA LEU A 290 8.59 -0.18 7.72
C LEU A 290 7.64 0.21 8.86
N ILE A 291 8.12 0.96 9.85
CA ILE A 291 7.31 1.47 10.96
C ILE A 291 6.25 2.46 10.45
N THR A 292 6.61 3.40 9.56
CA THR A 292 5.63 4.36 9.01
C THR A 292 4.55 3.65 8.20
N THR A 293 4.91 2.65 7.40
CA THR A 293 3.94 1.82 6.67
C THR A 293 3.01 1.08 7.63
N MET A 294 3.55 0.42 8.65
CA MET A 294 2.73 -0.31 9.63
C MET A 294 1.73 0.61 10.33
N LEU A 295 2.15 1.82 10.73
CA LEU A 295 1.28 2.81 11.35
C LEU A 295 0.10 3.19 10.44
N VAL A 296 0.39 3.54 9.19
CA VAL A 296 -0.64 3.97 8.23
C VAL A 296 -1.57 2.82 7.87
N VAL A 297 -1.03 1.67 7.47
CA VAL A 297 -1.79 0.52 7.00
C VAL A 297 -2.67 -0.07 8.11
N GLN A 298 -2.15 -0.17 9.33
CA GLN A 298 -2.91 -0.66 10.48
C GLN A 298 -4.09 0.26 10.81
N ASN A 299 -3.90 1.59 10.73
CA ASN A 299 -4.98 2.55 10.96
C ASN A 299 -6.04 2.50 9.86
N LEU A 300 -5.64 2.47 8.57
CA LEU A 300 -6.57 2.34 7.44
C LEU A 300 -7.40 1.05 7.53
N ASN A 301 -6.76 -0.03 7.93
CA ASN A 301 -7.43 -1.31 8.14
C ASN A 301 -8.50 -1.23 9.24
N ALA A 302 -8.14 -0.62 10.37
CA ALA A 302 -9.04 -0.44 11.49
C ALA A 302 -10.25 0.47 11.14
N LEU A 303 -10.04 1.53 10.36
CA LEU A 303 -11.11 2.39 9.84
C LEU A 303 -12.04 1.64 8.86
N THR A 304 -11.50 0.75 8.04
CA THR A 304 -12.31 -0.09 7.13
C THR A 304 -13.17 -1.07 7.92
N ILE A 305 -12.59 -1.74 8.93
CA ILE A 305 -13.30 -2.64 9.85
C ILE A 305 -14.40 -1.90 10.60
N GLN A 306 -14.11 -0.68 11.09
CA GLN A 306 -15.09 0.18 11.75
C GLN A 306 -16.26 0.51 10.83
N ALA A 307 -16.00 0.97 9.61
CA ALA A 307 -17.05 1.32 8.65
C ALA A 307 -17.96 0.12 8.31
N MET A 308 -17.38 -1.07 8.17
CA MET A 308 -18.15 -2.31 7.98
C MET A 308 -19.04 -2.63 9.18
N ALA A 309 -18.54 -2.40 10.41
CA ALA A 309 -19.30 -2.67 11.63
C ALA A 309 -20.43 -1.64 11.87
N GLU A 310 -20.19 -0.38 11.50
CA GLU A 310 -21.20 0.69 11.56
C GLU A 310 -22.38 0.41 10.62
N ASP A 311 -22.13 -0.19 9.46
CA ASP A 311 -23.19 -0.60 8.49
C ASP A 311 -23.79 -1.98 8.82
N GLY A 312 -23.31 -2.67 9.86
CA GLY A 312 -23.81 -4.00 10.28
C GLY A 312 -23.14 -5.18 9.55
N ALA A 313 -22.18 -4.95 8.66
CA ALA A 313 -21.46 -6.02 7.98
C ALA A 313 -20.52 -6.82 8.90
N LEU A 314 -20.14 -6.24 10.04
CA LEU A 314 -19.39 -6.90 11.11
C LEU A 314 -20.08 -6.64 12.46
N PRO A 315 -19.77 -7.43 13.52
CA PRO A 315 -20.32 -7.21 14.86
C PRO A 315 -20.09 -5.77 15.36
N LYS A 316 -21.09 -5.17 15.98
CA LYS A 316 -21.04 -3.78 16.51
C LYS A 316 -19.86 -3.50 17.45
N ALA A 317 -19.28 -4.54 18.06
CA ALA A 317 -18.10 -4.41 18.88
C ALA A 317 -16.91 -3.81 18.11
N PHE A 318 -16.80 -4.06 16.81
CA PHE A 318 -15.74 -3.54 15.93
C PHE A 318 -15.90 -2.05 15.57
N ALA A 319 -17.08 -1.47 15.80
CA ALA A 319 -17.31 -0.03 15.63
C ALA A 319 -16.82 0.80 16.83
N LYS A 320 -16.43 0.16 17.94
CA LYS A 320 -16.04 0.87 19.17
C LYS A 320 -14.73 1.62 19.00
N THR A 321 -14.76 2.89 19.41
CA THR A 321 -13.57 3.75 19.55
C THR A 321 -13.14 3.86 21.01
N ASN A 322 -11.87 4.14 21.24
CA ASN A 322 -11.36 4.47 22.56
C ASN A 322 -11.64 5.95 22.92
N LYS A 323 -11.24 6.38 24.12
CA LYS A 323 -11.35 7.78 24.59
C LYS A 323 -10.62 8.80 23.73
N ASN A 324 -9.71 8.37 22.87
CA ASN A 324 -8.96 9.22 21.94
C ASN A 324 -9.60 9.26 20.53
N GLY A 325 -10.73 8.57 20.31
CA GLY A 325 -11.41 8.45 19.02
C GLY A 325 -10.80 7.39 18.07
N ALA A 326 -9.80 6.62 18.51
CA ALA A 326 -9.18 5.59 17.67
C ALA A 326 -10.04 4.30 17.64
N PRO A 327 -10.18 3.61 16.48
CA PRO A 327 -10.93 2.37 16.31
C PRO A 327 -10.18 1.18 16.95
N SER A 328 -10.22 1.12 18.29
CA SER A 328 -9.33 0.28 19.10
C SER A 328 -9.46 -1.20 18.81
N VAL A 329 -10.68 -1.70 18.60
CA VAL A 329 -10.89 -3.13 18.32
C VAL A 329 -10.30 -3.52 16.97
N GLY A 330 -10.48 -2.69 15.92
CA GLY A 330 -9.89 -2.90 14.61
C GLY A 330 -8.36 -2.89 14.65
N ILE A 331 -7.75 -1.97 15.41
CA ILE A 331 -6.28 -1.90 15.59
C ILE A 331 -5.77 -3.17 16.27
N ILE A 332 -6.40 -3.61 17.37
CA ILE A 332 -5.95 -4.78 18.13
C ILE A 332 -6.10 -6.06 17.29
N VAL A 333 -7.23 -6.24 16.60
CA VAL A 333 -7.45 -7.43 15.76
C VAL A 333 -6.43 -7.47 14.62
N SER A 334 -6.16 -6.33 13.97
CA SER A 334 -5.11 -6.24 12.95
C SER A 334 -3.74 -6.63 13.48
N ALA A 335 -3.42 -6.18 14.69
CA ALA A 335 -2.15 -6.49 15.35
C ALA A 335 -2.03 -7.97 15.71
N VAL A 336 -3.06 -8.59 16.26
CA VAL A 336 -3.04 -10.00 16.66
C VAL A 336 -2.87 -10.91 15.43
N ILE A 337 -3.61 -10.64 14.35
CA ILE A 337 -3.48 -11.41 13.11
C ILE A 337 -2.09 -11.22 12.49
N ALA A 338 -1.60 -9.97 12.40
CA ALA A 338 -0.29 -9.69 11.88
C ALA A 338 0.82 -10.32 12.72
N ALA A 339 0.70 -10.33 14.06
CA ALA A 339 1.64 -10.97 14.97
C ALA A 339 1.68 -12.49 14.73
N ALA A 340 0.52 -13.14 14.60
CA ALA A 340 0.46 -14.57 14.30
C ALA A 340 1.15 -14.91 12.96
N LEU A 341 0.89 -14.11 11.91
CA LEU A 341 1.52 -14.30 10.60
C LEU A 341 3.03 -14.04 10.62
N SER A 342 3.51 -13.08 11.41
CA SER A 342 4.94 -12.74 11.51
C SER A 342 5.76 -13.76 12.29
N CYS A 343 5.13 -14.67 13.03
CA CYS A 343 5.82 -15.78 13.70
C CYS A 343 6.35 -16.85 12.73
N GLN A 344 5.98 -16.77 11.44
CA GLN A 344 6.45 -17.73 10.42
C GLN A 344 7.13 -16.99 9.24
N PRO A 345 8.38 -16.52 9.42
CA PRO A 345 9.08 -15.75 8.39
C PRO A 345 9.28 -16.49 7.06
N SER A 346 9.34 -17.84 7.08
CA SER A 346 9.45 -18.64 5.86
C SER A 346 8.27 -18.51 4.89
N TRP A 347 7.13 -17.99 5.33
CA TRP A 347 5.95 -17.77 4.50
C TRP A 347 5.95 -16.42 3.79
N THR A 348 7.01 -15.64 3.91
CA THR A 348 7.07 -14.27 3.40
C THR A 348 6.65 -14.15 1.92
N GLU A 349 7.22 -14.98 1.04
CA GLU A 349 6.90 -14.94 -0.40
C GLU A 349 5.43 -15.32 -0.66
N LEU A 350 4.93 -16.35 0.02
CA LEU A 350 3.53 -16.74 -0.05
C LEU A 350 2.60 -15.61 0.43
N LEU A 351 2.93 -14.97 1.56
CA LEU A 351 2.15 -13.87 2.11
C LEU A 351 2.10 -12.67 1.15
N VAL A 352 3.23 -12.30 0.55
CA VAL A 352 3.28 -11.19 -0.44
C VAL A 352 2.37 -11.50 -1.64
N ASN A 353 2.43 -12.69 -2.17
CA ASN A 353 1.60 -13.10 -3.31
C ASN A 353 0.11 -13.11 -2.95
N LEU A 354 -0.27 -13.65 -1.80
CA LEU A 354 -1.65 -13.64 -1.30
C LEU A 354 -2.17 -12.20 -1.08
N GLY A 355 -1.35 -11.35 -0.46
CA GLY A 355 -1.68 -9.95 -0.22
C GLY A 355 -1.88 -9.16 -1.51
N SER A 356 -1.02 -9.38 -2.51
CA SER A 356 -1.12 -8.70 -3.81
C SER A 356 -2.36 -9.12 -4.59
N ILE A 357 -2.73 -10.42 -4.59
CA ILE A 357 -3.97 -10.91 -5.21
C ILE A 357 -5.18 -10.30 -4.51
N ALA A 358 -5.21 -10.30 -3.17
CA ALA A 358 -6.32 -9.72 -2.41
C ALA A 358 -6.49 -8.22 -2.71
N ALA A 359 -5.38 -7.47 -2.82
CA ALA A 359 -5.39 -6.07 -3.24
C ALA A 359 -5.92 -5.89 -4.66
N ALA A 360 -5.53 -6.74 -5.61
CA ALA A 360 -6.00 -6.69 -6.99
C ALA A 360 -7.51 -6.87 -7.09
N PHE A 361 -8.08 -7.85 -6.39
CA PHE A 361 -9.53 -8.03 -6.32
C PHE A 361 -10.24 -6.76 -5.83
N THR A 362 -9.72 -6.15 -4.78
CA THR A 362 -10.25 -4.89 -4.26
C THR A 362 -10.22 -3.78 -5.32
N ILE A 363 -9.09 -3.59 -6.00
CA ILE A 363 -8.92 -2.54 -7.01
C ILE A 363 -9.90 -2.74 -8.17
N VAL A 364 -10.05 -3.99 -8.66
CA VAL A 364 -10.98 -4.31 -9.76
C VAL A 364 -12.43 -3.96 -9.36
N ILE A 365 -12.87 -4.36 -8.17
CA ILE A 365 -14.23 -4.06 -7.69
C ILE A 365 -14.43 -2.54 -7.55
N VAL A 366 -13.46 -1.81 -7.01
CA VAL A 366 -13.54 -0.34 -6.84
C VAL A 366 -13.55 0.37 -8.21
N CYS A 367 -12.72 -0.03 -9.17
CA CYS A 367 -12.78 0.53 -10.53
C CYS A 367 -14.13 0.28 -11.20
N TYR A 368 -14.68 -0.93 -11.05
CA TYR A 368 -16.00 -1.25 -11.60
C TYR A 368 -17.12 -0.47 -10.89
N SER A 369 -16.97 -0.20 -9.60
CA SER A 369 -17.93 0.61 -8.85
C SER A 369 -18.04 2.04 -9.39
N LEU A 370 -16.95 2.62 -9.90
CA LEU A 370 -17.00 3.93 -10.54
C LEU A 370 -17.84 3.92 -11.83
N ILE A 371 -17.70 2.89 -12.66
CA ILE A 371 -18.52 2.75 -13.88
C ILE A 371 -20.00 2.74 -13.52
N LYS A 372 -20.38 1.95 -12.51
CA LYS A 372 -21.76 1.87 -12.03
C LYS A 372 -22.23 3.16 -11.36
N SER A 373 -21.39 3.77 -10.54
CA SER A 373 -21.69 5.07 -9.91
C SER A 373 -21.99 6.14 -10.94
N ARG A 374 -21.25 6.20 -12.05
CA ARG A 374 -21.49 7.16 -13.15
C ARG A 374 -22.81 6.90 -13.88
N GLN A 375 -23.27 5.65 -13.96
CA GLN A 375 -24.59 5.30 -14.53
C GLN A 375 -25.74 5.71 -13.61
N GLN A 376 -25.59 5.54 -12.29
CA GLN A 376 -26.63 5.84 -11.30
C GLN A 376 -26.76 7.32 -11.02
N ILE A 377 -25.62 8.04 -10.97
CA ILE A 377 -25.52 9.45 -10.67
C ILE A 377 -24.76 10.12 -11.83
N PRO A 378 -25.44 10.48 -12.95
CA PRO A 378 -24.79 11.08 -14.10
C PRO A 378 -24.16 12.42 -13.73
N TYR A 379 -23.03 12.73 -14.34
CA TYR A 379 -22.35 14.02 -14.20
C TYR A 379 -23.19 15.10 -14.89
N ILE A 380 -23.58 16.13 -14.13
CA ILE A 380 -24.24 17.34 -14.67
C ILE A 380 -23.23 18.47 -14.49
N GLU A 381 -22.82 19.09 -15.60
CA GLU A 381 -21.87 20.20 -15.60
C GLU A 381 -22.44 21.37 -14.77
N GLY A 382 -21.71 21.75 -13.70
CA GLY A 382 -22.09 22.84 -12.81
C GLY A 382 -22.99 22.50 -11.60
N ASN A 383 -23.70 21.37 -11.57
CA ASN A 383 -24.56 21.01 -10.44
C ASN A 383 -24.68 19.49 -10.31
N TYR A 384 -24.14 18.92 -9.25
CA TYR A 384 -24.43 17.55 -8.88
C TYR A 384 -25.73 17.49 -8.07
N LYS A 385 -26.86 17.28 -8.71
CA LYS A 385 -28.10 16.94 -8.00
C LYS A 385 -28.07 15.44 -7.70
N ALA A 386 -27.82 15.09 -6.46
CA ALA A 386 -28.10 13.74 -5.98
C ALA A 386 -29.59 13.46 -6.21
N SER A 387 -29.90 12.38 -6.96
CA SER A 387 -31.27 11.91 -7.10
C SER A 387 -31.84 11.58 -5.73
N ARG A 388 -32.91 12.20 -5.36
CA ARG A 388 -33.92 12.01 -4.28
C ARG A 388 -33.59 11.27 -2.98
N GLN A 389 -32.40 10.72 -2.75
CA GLN A 389 -31.92 10.20 -1.50
C GLN A 389 -30.87 11.17 -0.93
N GLN A 390 -31.27 11.99 0.01
CA GLN A 390 -30.58 12.84 0.97
C GLN A 390 -29.03 12.73 1.08
N LEU A 391 -28.31 12.78 -0.05
CA LEU A 391 -26.87 12.95 -0.04
C LEU A 391 -26.56 14.45 -0.03
N PRO A 392 -25.66 14.95 0.82
CA PRO A 392 -25.33 16.36 0.86
C PRO A 392 -24.82 16.83 -0.53
N TYR A 393 -25.34 17.96 -0.97
CA TYR A 393 -24.91 18.68 -2.18
C TYR A 393 -23.39 18.92 -2.12
N ILE A 394 -22.67 18.51 -3.15
CA ILE A 394 -21.24 18.74 -3.28
C ILE A 394 -21.03 19.76 -4.41
N GLU A 395 -20.65 20.97 -4.02
CA GLU A 395 -20.21 22.00 -4.96
C GLU A 395 -18.82 21.65 -5.49
N GLY A 396 -18.68 21.50 -6.78
CA GLY A 396 -17.39 21.32 -7.47
C GLY A 396 -16.98 19.85 -7.65
N ASN A 397 -17.19 19.31 -8.83
CA ASN A 397 -17.06 17.88 -9.11
C ASN A 397 -15.72 17.55 -9.74
N TYR A 398 -14.85 16.83 -9.04
CA TYR A 398 -13.71 16.19 -9.66
C TYR A 398 -14.19 14.99 -10.52
N LYS A 399 -13.81 14.99 -11.79
CA LYS A 399 -14.07 13.92 -12.74
C LYS A 399 -12.74 13.33 -13.21
N ALA A 400 -12.53 12.04 -13.03
CA ALA A 400 -11.34 11.36 -13.52
C ALA A 400 -11.28 11.43 -15.06
N PRO A 401 -10.11 11.72 -15.64
CA PRO A 401 -9.93 11.78 -17.09
C PRO A 401 -10.23 10.42 -17.74
N GLY A 402 -10.52 10.41 -19.04
CA GLY A 402 -10.72 9.18 -19.81
C GLY A 402 -12.07 8.47 -19.59
N GLY A 403 -12.95 9.00 -18.76
CA GLY A 403 -14.29 8.43 -18.57
C GLY A 403 -14.27 6.96 -18.12
N ASN A 404 -15.26 6.17 -18.59
CA ASN A 404 -15.33 4.72 -18.28
C ASN A 404 -14.24 3.89 -18.96
N ALA A 405 -13.66 4.39 -20.06
CA ALA A 405 -12.57 3.71 -20.74
C ALA A 405 -11.35 3.53 -19.83
N LEU A 406 -11.01 4.57 -19.03
CA LEU A 406 -9.93 4.48 -18.05
C LEU A 406 -10.16 3.35 -17.04
N SER A 407 -11.40 3.20 -16.54
CA SER A 407 -11.74 2.14 -15.59
C SER A 407 -11.58 0.74 -16.20
N TRP A 408 -12.06 0.56 -17.43
CA TRP A 408 -11.89 -0.71 -18.13
C TRP A 408 -10.43 -1.02 -18.45
N ILE A 409 -9.66 -0.04 -18.92
CA ILE A 409 -8.22 -0.20 -19.19
C ILE A 409 -7.51 -0.60 -17.88
N THR A 410 -7.78 0.08 -16.77
CA THR A 410 -7.17 -0.23 -15.47
C THR A 410 -7.51 -1.66 -15.04
N ILE A 411 -8.77 -2.09 -15.15
CA ILE A 411 -9.19 -3.46 -14.82
C ILE A 411 -8.44 -4.48 -15.69
N ILE A 412 -8.44 -4.27 -17.02
CA ILE A 412 -7.80 -5.19 -17.97
C ILE A 412 -6.31 -5.31 -17.69
N VAL A 413 -5.62 -4.19 -17.49
CA VAL A 413 -4.16 -4.18 -17.25
C VAL A 413 -3.82 -4.85 -15.92
N ILE A 414 -4.61 -4.61 -14.86
CA ILE A 414 -4.41 -5.30 -13.57
C ILE A 414 -4.62 -6.79 -13.74
N VAL A 415 -5.73 -7.24 -14.32
CA VAL A 415 -5.97 -8.67 -14.52
C VAL A 415 -4.87 -9.30 -15.38
N ALA A 416 -4.47 -8.63 -16.46
CA ALA A 416 -3.40 -9.11 -17.34
C ALA A 416 -2.05 -9.24 -16.62
N SER A 417 -1.72 -8.32 -15.70
CA SER A 417 -0.45 -8.37 -14.93
C SER A 417 -0.36 -9.58 -14.00
N TYR A 418 -1.51 -10.18 -13.61
CA TYR A 418 -1.55 -11.39 -12.79
C TYR A 418 -1.60 -12.69 -13.61
N ILE A 419 -1.76 -12.64 -14.93
CA ILE A 419 -1.76 -13.83 -15.79
C ILE A 419 -0.51 -14.70 -15.58
N PRO A 420 0.73 -14.15 -15.55
CA PRO A 420 1.91 -14.96 -15.28
C PRO A 420 1.87 -15.65 -13.91
N ALA A 421 1.33 -14.99 -12.88
CA ALA A 421 1.19 -15.58 -11.56
C ALA A 421 0.19 -16.77 -11.55
N ILE A 422 -0.78 -16.78 -12.45
CA ILE A 422 -1.72 -17.90 -12.61
C ILE A 422 -0.98 -19.18 -13.04
N PHE A 423 -0.01 -19.05 -13.94
CA PHE A 423 0.73 -20.19 -14.46
C PHE A 423 1.94 -20.59 -13.59
N ASN A 424 2.57 -19.61 -12.92
CA ASN A 424 3.81 -19.81 -12.17
C ASN A 424 3.62 -19.93 -10.65
N GLY A 425 2.46 -19.55 -10.14
CA GLY A 425 2.19 -19.35 -8.70
C GLY A 425 1.82 -20.62 -7.97
N GLY A 426 2.21 -21.78 -8.26
CA GLY A 426 2.01 -23.01 -7.51
C GLY A 426 0.59 -23.25 -6.95
N ALA A 427 0.16 -24.48 -6.81
CA ALA A 427 -1.17 -24.84 -6.30
C ALA A 427 -1.47 -24.26 -4.92
N GLN A 428 -0.45 -24.17 -4.06
CA GLN A 428 -0.59 -23.70 -2.68
C GLN A 428 -1.11 -22.26 -2.60
N MET A 429 -0.61 -21.36 -3.43
CA MET A 429 -1.06 -19.96 -3.49
C MET A 429 -2.56 -19.88 -3.83
N TRP A 430 -3.03 -20.65 -4.81
CA TRP A 430 -4.43 -20.64 -5.24
C TRP A 430 -5.35 -21.27 -4.21
N ILE A 431 -4.90 -22.34 -3.54
CA ILE A 431 -5.66 -22.98 -2.45
C ILE A 431 -5.88 -22.00 -1.31
N PHE A 432 -4.83 -21.31 -0.85
CA PHE A 432 -4.97 -20.31 0.23
C PHE A 432 -5.83 -19.12 -0.19
N THR A 433 -5.67 -18.64 -1.43
CA THR A 433 -6.54 -17.58 -1.96
C THR A 433 -8.01 -18.00 -1.95
N ALA A 434 -8.31 -19.20 -2.44
CA ALA A 434 -9.66 -19.74 -2.43
C ALA A 434 -10.21 -19.86 -1.00
N ILE A 435 -9.44 -20.40 -0.06
CA ILE A 435 -9.84 -20.53 1.35
C ILE A 435 -10.20 -19.15 1.92
N ILE A 436 -9.35 -18.14 1.74
CA ILE A 436 -9.57 -16.79 2.24
C ILE A 436 -10.91 -16.22 1.74
N TYR A 437 -11.18 -16.32 0.45
CA TYR A 437 -12.42 -15.79 -0.12
C TYR A 437 -13.64 -16.64 0.23
N ILE A 438 -13.54 -17.97 0.27
CA ILE A 438 -14.62 -18.84 0.73
C ILE A 438 -15.01 -18.52 2.18
N VAL A 439 -14.03 -18.36 3.07
CA VAL A 439 -14.27 -17.95 4.47
C VAL A 439 -14.98 -16.60 4.53
N GLY A 440 -14.51 -15.61 3.76
CA GLY A 440 -15.16 -14.30 3.68
C GLY A 440 -16.62 -14.39 3.21
N ILE A 441 -16.88 -15.15 2.14
CA ILE A 441 -18.22 -15.35 1.61
C ILE A 441 -19.12 -16.07 2.63
N LEU A 442 -18.61 -17.08 3.32
CA LEU A 442 -19.36 -17.79 4.38
C LEU A 442 -19.72 -16.83 5.52
N ILE A 443 -18.80 -16.00 6.00
CA ILE A 443 -19.08 -14.98 7.02
C ILE A 443 -20.15 -14.00 6.54
N TYR A 444 -20.09 -13.59 5.26
CA TYR A 444 -21.11 -12.71 4.69
C TYR A 444 -22.50 -13.34 4.75
N PHE A 445 -22.68 -14.58 4.29
CA PHE A 445 -24.00 -15.22 4.27
C PHE A 445 -24.50 -15.63 5.66
N LEU A 446 -23.60 -16.05 6.56
CA LEU A 446 -23.98 -16.49 7.90
C LEU A 446 -24.30 -15.34 8.85
N TYR A 447 -23.57 -14.22 8.71
CA TYR A 447 -23.70 -13.08 9.62
C TYR A 447 -24.13 -11.79 8.89
N SER A 448 -23.30 -11.27 7.97
CA SER A 448 -23.42 -9.91 7.45
C SER A 448 -24.74 -9.68 6.71
N LYS A 449 -25.21 -10.63 5.89
CA LYS A 449 -26.46 -10.53 5.13
C LYS A 449 -27.69 -10.35 6.06
N LYS A 450 -27.64 -10.89 7.26
CA LYS A 450 -28.75 -10.79 8.24
C LYS A 450 -28.78 -9.48 9.01
N HIS A 451 -27.63 -8.81 9.13
CA HIS A 451 -27.46 -7.63 9.98
C HIS A 451 -27.23 -6.33 9.18
N LEU A 452 -26.93 -6.44 7.89
CA LEU A 452 -26.87 -5.29 7.01
C LEU A 452 -28.27 -4.67 6.92
N ALA A 453 -28.41 -3.41 7.35
CA ALA A 453 -29.64 -2.67 7.16
C ALA A 453 -30.00 -2.65 5.65
N GLU A 454 -31.25 -2.85 5.32
CA GLU A 454 -31.74 -2.81 3.93
C GLU A 454 -31.52 -1.45 3.25
#